data_5bc815cf7bc287edcfefc0900fbd6505
#
_entry.id   5bc815cf7bc287edcfefc0900fbd6505
#
_cell.length_a   1.000
_cell.length_b   1.000
_cell.length_c   1.000
_cell.angle_alpha   90.00
_cell.angle_beta   90.00
_cell.angle_gamma   90.00
#
_symmetry.space_group_name_H-M   'P 1'
#
loop_
_entity.id
_entity.type
_entity.pdbx_description
1 polymer ?
#
loop_
_entity_poly.entity_id
_entity_poly.type
_entity_poly.pdbx_seq_one_letter_code
_entity_poly.pdbx_strand_id
1 'polypeptide(L)'
;MDTQSIITYKSAFDAIMHEIIADDGSKMEVWYARELQTICGYARWENFATAINRAKDACNSQNISIDDHFRDVTKTIPMPKGAQKEIEDILLTRYACYLIAQNGDPKKEEIAFAQSYFAIQTRRAGR
;
A
#
# COMPACT_ATOMS: atom_id res chain seq x y z
N MET A 1 10.64 3.95 -18.63
CA MET A 1 10.97 2.79 -17.77
C MET A 1 11.25 1.60 -18.67
N ASP A 2 12.37 0.96 -18.52
CA ASP A 2 12.74 -0.15 -19.40
C ASP A 2 12.13 -1.47 -18.92
N THR A 3 12.23 -2.51 -19.75
CA THR A 3 11.63 -3.82 -19.45
C THR A 3 12.19 -4.43 -18.16
N GLN A 4 13.49 -4.30 -17.91
CA GLN A 4 14.12 -4.85 -16.72
C GLN A 4 13.61 -4.15 -15.46
N SER A 5 13.46 -2.84 -15.48
CA SER A 5 12.90 -2.07 -14.37
C SER A 5 11.47 -2.49 -14.07
N ILE A 6 10.65 -2.70 -15.10
CA ILE A 6 9.26 -3.15 -14.95
C ILE A 6 9.21 -4.52 -14.28
N ILE A 7 10.04 -5.46 -14.70
CA ILE A 7 10.11 -6.80 -14.12
C ILE A 7 10.53 -6.72 -12.64
N THR A 8 11.53 -5.90 -12.34
CA THR A 8 12.04 -5.73 -10.98
C THR A 8 10.97 -5.13 -10.07
N TYR A 9 10.28 -4.08 -10.52
CA TYR A 9 9.21 -3.46 -9.73
C TYR A 9 8.04 -4.43 -9.52
N LYS A 10 7.61 -5.12 -10.58
CA LYS A 10 6.52 -6.09 -10.45
C LYS A 10 6.85 -7.16 -9.42
N SER A 11 8.07 -7.70 -9.46
CA SER A 11 8.52 -8.69 -8.48
C SER A 11 8.49 -8.13 -7.06
N ALA A 12 8.94 -6.88 -6.87
CA ALA A 12 8.95 -6.26 -5.54
C ALA A 12 7.53 -6.04 -5.01
N PHE A 13 6.62 -5.54 -5.84
CA PHE A 13 5.23 -5.31 -5.41
C PHE A 13 4.51 -6.62 -5.13
N ASP A 14 4.74 -7.65 -5.97
CA ASP A 14 4.14 -8.97 -5.73
C ASP A 14 4.67 -9.58 -4.44
N ALA A 15 5.96 -9.40 -4.13
CA ALA A 15 6.61 -10.01 -2.97
C ALA A 15 6.08 -9.47 -1.64
N ILE A 16 5.60 -8.24 -1.59
CA ILE A 16 5.06 -7.65 -0.36
C ILE A 16 3.54 -7.82 -0.22
N MET A 17 2.90 -8.45 -1.19
CA MET A 17 1.46 -8.74 -1.09
C MET A 17 1.23 -9.87 -0.10
N HIS A 18 0.23 -9.71 0.77
CA HIS A 18 -0.20 -10.71 1.72
C HIS A 18 -1.64 -11.11 1.43
N GLU A 19 -1.99 -12.31 1.85
CA GLU A 19 -3.35 -12.81 1.69
C GLU A 19 -3.95 -13.06 3.07
N ILE A 20 -5.13 -12.50 3.32
CA ILE A 20 -5.84 -12.73 4.57
C ILE A 20 -7.23 -13.30 4.28
N ILE A 21 -7.86 -13.82 5.32
CA ILE A 21 -9.24 -14.28 5.24
C ILE A 21 -10.13 -13.16 5.71
N ALA A 22 -11.04 -12.70 4.86
CA ALA A 22 -12.02 -11.66 5.19
C ALA A 22 -13.13 -12.25 6.07
N ASP A 23 -13.96 -11.36 6.64
CA ASP A 23 -15.04 -11.76 7.54
C ASP A 23 -16.04 -12.71 6.89
N ASP A 24 -16.21 -12.61 5.58
CA ASP A 24 -17.11 -13.49 4.83
C ASP A 24 -16.47 -14.82 4.42
N GLY A 25 -15.22 -15.07 4.86
CA GLY A 25 -14.48 -16.29 4.54
C GLY A 25 -13.73 -16.25 3.22
N SER A 26 -13.86 -15.19 2.44
CA SER A 26 -13.13 -15.06 1.18
C SER A 26 -11.68 -14.65 1.43
N LYS A 27 -10.82 -14.93 0.44
CA LYS A 27 -9.43 -14.48 0.48
C LYS A 27 -9.35 -13.04 -0.02
N MET A 28 -8.53 -12.23 0.65
CA MET A 28 -8.34 -10.83 0.31
C MET A 28 -6.85 -10.53 0.23
N GLU A 29 -6.44 -9.87 -0.86
CA GLU A 29 -5.08 -9.39 -1.01
C GLU A 29 -4.92 -8.08 -0.26
N VAL A 30 -3.86 -7.95 0.52
CA VAL A 30 -3.59 -6.75 1.33
C VAL A 30 -2.10 -6.42 1.30
N TRP A 31 -1.80 -5.17 1.61
CA TRP A 31 -0.44 -4.65 1.71
C TRP A 31 -0.30 -3.91 3.02
N TYR A 32 0.87 -4.02 3.66
CA TYR A 32 1.18 -3.20 4.85
C TYR A 32 1.84 -1.91 4.39
N ALA A 33 1.38 -0.79 4.93
CA ALA A 33 1.84 0.52 4.51
C ALA A 33 3.34 0.73 4.70
N ARG A 34 3.92 0.16 5.79
CA ARG A 34 5.36 0.28 6.01
C ARG A 34 6.18 -0.42 4.94
N GLU A 35 5.74 -1.60 4.51
CA GLU A 35 6.40 -2.31 3.41
C GLU A 35 6.21 -1.56 2.10
N LEU A 36 5.02 -1.05 1.85
CA LEU A 36 4.71 -0.31 0.63
C LEU A 36 5.52 0.99 0.55
N GLN A 37 5.72 1.66 1.68
CA GLN A 37 6.53 2.88 1.76
C GLN A 37 7.91 2.68 1.13
N THR A 38 8.60 1.62 1.52
CA THR A 38 9.94 1.33 1.02
C THR A 38 9.94 1.06 -0.48
N ILE A 39 9.00 0.23 -0.94
CA ILE A 39 8.91 -0.14 -2.35
C ILE A 39 8.53 1.06 -3.22
N CYS A 40 7.73 1.96 -2.69
CA CYS A 40 7.34 3.18 -3.39
C CYS A 40 8.42 4.28 -3.35
N GLY A 41 9.56 4.01 -2.73
CA GLY A 41 10.69 4.94 -2.74
C GLY A 41 10.59 6.10 -1.76
N TYR A 42 9.78 5.97 -0.72
CA TYR A 42 9.66 7.00 0.31
C TYR A 42 10.62 6.68 1.47
N ALA A 43 11.62 7.53 1.64
CA ALA A 43 12.59 7.37 2.72
C ALA A 43 11.98 7.67 4.09
N ARG A 44 10.97 8.55 4.14
CA ARG A 44 10.38 9.01 5.40
C ARG A 44 8.91 8.65 5.47
N TRP A 45 8.53 8.09 6.61
CA TRP A 45 7.14 7.73 6.86
C TRP A 45 6.19 8.92 6.75
N GLU A 46 6.59 10.10 7.25
CA GLU A 46 5.77 11.29 7.25
C GLU A 46 5.34 11.69 5.84
N ASN A 47 6.25 11.55 4.88
CA ASN A 47 5.96 11.88 3.49
C ASN A 47 4.99 10.88 2.87
N PHE A 48 5.18 9.60 3.19
CA PHE A 48 4.26 8.57 2.71
C PHE A 48 2.89 8.71 3.38
N ALA A 49 2.86 9.03 4.67
CA ALA A 49 1.62 9.27 5.42
C ALA A 49 0.80 10.41 4.80
N THR A 50 1.45 11.42 4.24
CA THR A 50 0.74 12.50 3.53
C THR A 50 -0.02 11.94 2.33
N ALA A 51 0.59 11.06 1.54
CA ALA A 51 -0.07 10.42 0.41
C ALA A 51 -1.24 9.53 0.89
N ILE A 52 -1.05 8.81 2.00
CA ILE A 52 -2.11 7.99 2.60
C ILE A 52 -3.30 8.86 3.01
N ASN A 53 -3.04 9.99 3.66
CA ASN A 53 -4.11 10.88 4.11
C ASN A 53 -4.88 11.48 2.94
N ARG A 54 -4.19 11.82 1.85
CA ARG A 54 -4.84 12.28 0.63
C ARG A 54 -5.72 11.20 0.01
N ALA A 55 -5.27 9.94 0.06
CA ALA A 55 -6.06 8.82 -0.40
C ALA A 55 -7.33 8.63 0.44
N LYS A 56 -7.22 8.79 1.76
CA LYS A 56 -8.38 8.75 2.66
C LYS A 56 -9.37 9.86 2.34
N ASP A 57 -8.87 11.08 2.07
CA ASP A 57 -9.73 12.19 1.67
C ASP A 57 -10.45 11.89 0.36
N ALA A 58 -9.79 11.23 -0.59
CA ALA A 58 -10.41 10.82 -1.84
C ALA A 58 -11.55 9.82 -1.60
N CYS A 59 -11.38 8.88 -0.66
CA CYS A 59 -12.44 7.98 -0.27
C CYS A 59 -13.65 8.74 0.27
N ASN A 60 -13.42 9.68 1.19
CA ASN A 60 -14.49 10.49 1.77
C ASN A 60 -15.26 11.28 0.70
N SER A 61 -14.55 11.89 -0.24
CA SER A 61 -15.20 12.70 -1.28
C SER A 61 -16.07 11.86 -2.21
N GLN A 62 -15.84 10.56 -2.28
CA GLN A 62 -16.61 9.64 -3.11
C GLN A 62 -17.59 8.78 -2.32
N ASN A 63 -17.76 9.07 -1.03
CA ASN A 63 -18.63 8.31 -0.12
C ASN A 63 -18.22 6.84 0.00
N ILE A 64 -16.92 6.56 -0.10
CA ILE A 64 -16.35 5.22 0.10
C ILE A 64 -15.85 5.15 1.53
N SER A 65 -16.20 4.07 2.23
CA SER A 65 -15.80 3.88 3.62
C SER A 65 -14.27 3.73 3.73
N ILE A 66 -13.64 4.61 4.50
CA ILE A 66 -12.20 4.53 4.76
C ILE A 66 -11.88 3.22 5.47
N ASP A 67 -12.68 2.81 6.44
CA ASP A 67 -12.42 1.63 7.26
C ASP A 67 -12.46 0.33 6.46
N ASP A 68 -13.13 0.31 5.32
CA ASP A 68 -13.16 -0.86 4.44
C ASP A 68 -11.83 -1.07 3.72
N HIS A 69 -11.00 -0.04 3.63
CA HIS A 69 -9.79 -0.06 2.81
C HIS A 69 -8.51 0.25 3.56
N PHE A 70 -8.62 0.93 4.72
CA PHE A 70 -7.47 1.34 5.54
C PHE A 70 -7.75 0.91 6.97
N ARG A 71 -6.98 -0.06 7.48
CA ARG A 71 -7.15 -0.53 8.86
C ARG A 71 -5.87 -0.26 9.64
N ASP A 72 -5.99 0.50 10.72
CA ASP A 72 -4.85 0.74 11.61
C ASP A 72 -4.48 -0.56 12.33
N VAL A 73 -3.20 -0.90 12.30
CA VAL A 73 -2.65 -2.07 12.97
C VAL A 73 -1.33 -1.68 13.61
N THR A 74 -0.80 -2.54 14.48
CA THR A 74 0.53 -2.36 15.05
C THR A 74 1.48 -3.38 14.46
N LYS A 75 2.74 -2.97 14.31
CA LYS A 75 3.82 -3.83 13.86
C LYS A 75 4.87 -3.87 14.95
N THR A 76 5.29 -5.08 15.33
CA THR A 76 6.36 -5.25 16.29
C THR A 76 7.67 -5.36 15.55
N ILE A 77 8.64 -4.53 15.93
CA ILE A 77 9.97 -4.55 15.35
C ILE A 77 11.01 -4.91 16.43
N PRO A 78 12.09 -5.63 16.05
CA PRO A 78 13.16 -5.93 17.01
C PRO A 78 13.96 -4.67 17.31
N MET A 79 14.40 -4.58 18.56
CA MET A 79 15.26 -3.51 19.04
C MET A 79 16.52 -4.12 19.63
N PRO A 80 17.58 -3.31 19.82
CA PRO A 80 18.80 -3.81 20.43
C PRO A 80 18.56 -4.48 21.78
N LYS A 81 19.42 -5.46 22.13
CA LYS A 81 19.39 -6.18 23.41
C LYS A 81 18.14 -7.03 23.62
N GLY A 82 17.53 -7.50 22.53
CA GLY A 82 16.38 -8.38 22.62
C GLY A 82 15.07 -7.68 22.98
N ALA A 83 15.06 -6.37 23.08
CA ALA A 83 13.82 -5.61 23.28
C ALA A 83 12.98 -5.60 22.00
N GLN A 84 11.70 -5.28 22.15
CA GLN A 84 10.78 -5.13 21.03
C GLN A 84 10.06 -3.80 21.16
N LYS A 85 9.69 -3.23 20.02
CA LYS A 85 8.95 -1.97 19.97
C LYS A 85 7.76 -2.14 19.03
N GLU A 86 6.63 -1.61 19.44
CA GLU A 86 5.44 -1.54 18.58
C GLU A 86 5.42 -0.20 17.85
N ILE A 87 5.18 -0.23 16.55
CA ILE A 87 4.99 0.97 15.74
C ILE A 87 3.66 0.87 15.02
N GLU A 88 3.11 2.02 14.64
CA GLU A 88 1.89 2.03 13.85
C GLU A 88 2.14 1.53 12.45
N ASP A 89 1.15 0.85 11.88
CA ASP A 89 1.14 0.44 10.49
C ASP A 89 -0.31 0.49 10.01
N ILE A 90 -0.51 0.28 8.74
CA ILE A 90 -1.85 0.32 8.15
C ILE A 90 -1.97 -0.85 7.20
N LEU A 91 -3.03 -1.63 7.35
CA LEU A 91 -3.36 -2.70 6.42
C LEU A 91 -4.21 -2.10 5.30
N LEU A 92 -3.79 -2.30 4.06
CA LEU A 92 -4.34 -1.65 2.88
C LEU A 92 -4.90 -2.67 1.92
N THR A 93 -6.11 -2.41 1.43
CA THR A 93 -6.66 -3.17 0.30
C THR A 93 -5.99 -2.74 -1.00
N ARG A 94 -6.20 -3.49 -2.07
CA ARG A 94 -5.73 -3.10 -3.40
C ARG A 94 -6.23 -1.72 -3.81
N TYR A 95 -7.50 -1.43 -3.53
CA TYR A 95 -8.09 -0.12 -3.84
C TYR A 95 -7.41 1.01 -3.07
N ALA A 96 -7.10 0.79 -1.78
CA ALA A 96 -6.36 1.78 -1.00
C ALA A 96 -4.98 2.04 -1.62
N CYS A 97 -4.27 0.99 -2.01
CA CYS A 97 -2.97 1.13 -2.67
C CYS A 97 -3.08 1.90 -3.98
N TYR A 98 -4.13 1.64 -4.75
CA TYR A 98 -4.40 2.37 -5.98
C TYR A 98 -4.55 3.87 -5.71
N LEU A 99 -5.36 4.24 -4.71
CA LEU A 99 -5.57 5.65 -4.37
C LEU A 99 -4.29 6.30 -3.83
N ILE A 100 -3.50 5.57 -3.04
CA ILE A 100 -2.23 6.09 -2.53
C ILE A 100 -1.29 6.38 -3.70
N ALA A 101 -1.20 5.47 -4.67
CA ALA A 101 -0.36 5.68 -5.84
C ALA A 101 -0.82 6.90 -6.66
N GLN A 102 -2.15 7.09 -6.80
CA GLN A 102 -2.68 8.25 -7.51
C GLN A 102 -2.36 9.56 -6.81
N ASN A 103 -2.18 9.55 -5.50
CA ASN A 103 -1.88 10.74 -4.68
C ASN A 103 -0.41 10.82 -4.29
N GLY A 104 0.43 9.93 -4.79
CA GLY A 104 1.86 9.92 -4.53
C GLY A 104 2.61 10.92 -5.41
N ASP A 105 3.91 11.02 -5.17
CA ASP A 105 4.80 11.91 -5.94
C ASP A 105 5.02 11.33 -7.34
N PRO A 106 4.45 11.95 -8.40
CA PRO A 106 4.55 11.40 -9.75
C PRO A 106 5.97 11.44 -10.33
N LYS A 107 6.89 12.18 -9.70
CA LYS A 107 8.29 12.21 -10.11
C LYS A 107 9.04 10.95 -9.72
N LYS A 108 8.52 10.19 -8.75
CA LYS A 108 9.13 8.92 -8.35
C LYS A 108 8.74 7.85 -9.37
N GLU A 109 9.76 7.20 -9.94
CA GLU A 109 9.54 6.12 -10.91
C GLU A 109 8.73 4.98 -10.29
N GLU A 110 8.97 4.67 -9.01
CA GLU A 110 8.25 3.65 -8.27
C GLU A 110 6.75 3.96 -8.18
N ILE A 111 6.40 5.23 -7.98
CA ILE A 111 5.00 5.67 -7.94
C ILE A 111 4.37 5.57 -9.33
N ALA A 112 5.09 5.96 -10.37
CA ALA A 112 4.59 5.83 -11.74
C ALA A 112 4.27 4.36 -12.07
N PHE A 113 5.15 3.44 -11.65
CA PHE A 113 4.89 2.01 -11.82
C PHE A 113 3.69 1.57 -10.99
N ALA A 114 3.61 1.98 -9.73
CA ALA A 114 2.53 1.60 -8.81
C ALA A 114 1.16 2.01 -9.36
N GLN A 115 1.07 3.19 -9.97
CA GLN A 115 -0.18 3.67 -10.56
C GLN A 115 -0.73 2.67 -11.59
N SER A 116 0.12 2.17 -12.48
CA SER A 116 -0.28 1.18 -13.46
C SER A 116 -0.55 -0.19 -12.85
N TYR A 117 0.33 -0.60 -11.94
CA TYR A 117 0.25 -1.92 -11.31
C TYR A 117 -1.09 -2.08 -10.57
N PHE A 118 -1.42 -1.14 -9.70
CA PHE A 118 -2.66 -1.24 -8.92
C PHE A 118 -3.90 -0.94 -9.77
N ALA A 119 -3.80 -0.08 -10.78
CA ALA A 119 -4.94 0.22 -11.66
C ALA A 119 -5.40 -1.02 -12.43
N ILE A 120 -4.47 -1.75 -13.03
CA ILE A 120 -4.81 -2.96 -13.81
C ILE A 120 -5.43 -4.01 -12.90
N GLN A 121 -4.82 -4.25 -11.74
CA GLN A 121 -5.29 -5.26 -10.79
C GLN A 121 -6.63 -4.87 -10.18
N THR A 122 -6.81 -3.59 -9.83
CA THR A 122 -8.07 -3.09 -9.28
C THR A 122 -9.21 -3.26 -10.29
N ARG A 123 -8.94 -2.98 -11.56
CA ARG A 123 -9.92 -3.17 -12.62
C ARG A 123 -10.36 -4.63 -12.72
N ARG A 124 -9.42 -5.56 -12.64
CA ARG A 124 -9.73 -7.00 -12.67
C ARG A 124 -10.55 -7.42 -11.44
N ALA A 125 -10.20 -6.93 -10.28
CA ALA A 125 -10.88 -7.26 -9.04
C ALA A 125 -12.27 -6.64 -8.96
N GLY A 126 -12.51 -5.55 -9.65
CA GLY A 126 -13.78 -4.83 -9.64
C GLY A 126 -14.88 -5.43 -10.52
N ARG A 127 -14.64 -6.58 -11.10
CA ARG A 127 -15.64 -7.24 -11.95
C ARG A 127 -16.52 -8.19 -11.18
#